data_ebc1a678bac78f5c6970e0910623d453
#
_entry.id   ebc1a678bac78f5c6970e0910623d453
#
_cell.length_a   1.000
_cell.length_b   1.000
_cell.length_c   1.000
_cell.angle_alpha   90.00
_cell.angle_beta   90.00
_cell.angle_gamma   90.00
#
_symmetry.space_group_name_H-M   'P 1'
#
loop_
_entity.id
_entity.type
_entity.pdbx_description
1 polymer ?
#
loop_
_entity_poly.entity_id
_entity_poly.type
_entity_poly.pdbx_seq_one_letter_code
_entity_poly.pdbx_strand_id
1 'polypeptide(L)'
;DGGYTATCAVTVRADYSVLEAKYAEYQILVNQAKGQYIYTEDSLAVLETACGQAKVMIDSGLSTQAEIDAQVELLESAHNGLVKYIIAEGVSLTADTEAQANVTIPNPGHIRYLHNDLSLKNKTVQLSAVTAPAGGLYKSITWSSSNDKVTVSDTGLVTNTDSGNQWAEITCTITTVKGDSFTATTTVCFTRYAVTGVSMDTDMVHGSPQDTMTITPTVTSSATIASLALRDCTFTSDHPEIATVDNSGKITFVSQGKATITATTVDGGYTATVIAYT
;
A
#
# COMPACT_ATOMS: atom_id res chain seq x y z
N ASP A 1 31.63 5.61 88.67
CA ASP A 1 31.60 6.10 87.26
C ASP A 1 30.35 5.59 86.59
N GLY A 2 29.31 6.43 86.54
CA GLY A 2 28.07 6.14 85.88
C GLY A 2 28.26 6.34 84.39
N GLY A 3 28.31 5.25 83.55
CA GLY A 3 28.36 5.30 82.09
C GLY A 3 27.06 5.84 81.54
N TYR A 4 27.03 7.09 81.19
CA TYR A 4 25.92 7.69 80.45
C TYR A 4 26.07 7.36 78.94
N THR A 5 25.10 6.66 78.38
CA THR A 5 25.01 6.44 76.96
C THR A 5 24.03 7.44 76.32
N ALA A 6 24.46 8.18 75.35
CA ALA A 6 23.60 9.00 74.53
C ALA A 6 23.37 8.28 73.14
N THR A 7 22.14 8.01 72.80
CA THR A 7 21.75 7.51 71.46
C THR A 7 21.38 8.68 70.56
N CYS A 8 22.06 8.79 69.44
CA CYS A 8 21.66 9.71 68.35
C CYS A 8 20.88 8.92 67.26
N ALA A 9 19.64 9.27 67.07
CA ALA A 9 18.87 8.73 65.92
C ALA A 9 19.26 9.51 64.71
N VAL A 10 19.96 8.86 63.75
CA VAL A 10 20.23 9.41 62.43
C VAL A 10 19.10 8.96 61.46
N THR A 11 18.25 9.88 61.04
CA THR A 11 17.26 9.62 60.03
C THR A 11 17.91 9.88 58.69
N VAL A 12 18.22 8.83 57.93
CA VAL A 12 18.64 8.93 56.56
C VAL A 12 17.37 9.13 55.72
N ARG A 13 17.25 10.28 55.04
CA ARG A 13 16.18 10.49 54.07
C ARG A 13 16.48 9.72 52.81
N ALA A 14 15.44 9.14 52.19
CA ALA A 14 15.54 8.51 50.89
C ALA A 14 15.91 9.55 49.80
N ASP A 15 16.70 9.13 48.85
CA ASP A 15 17.15 9.97 47.72
C ASP A 15 16.21 9.80 46.53
N TYR A 16 15.49 10.84 46.17
CA TYR A 16 14.56 10.89 45.03
C TYR A 16 15.20 11.37 43.72
N SER A 17 16.46 11.80 43.74
CA SER A 17 17.09 12.51 42.61
C SER A 17 17.03 11.72 41.29
N VAL A 18 17.27 10.41 41.34
CA VAL A 18 17.19 9.55 40.12
C VAL A 18 15.75 9.39 39.65
N LEU A 19 14.81 9.19 40.56
CA LEU A 19 13.38 9.07 40.22
C LEU A 19 12.84 10.36 39.62
N GLU A 20 13.16 11.52 40.18
CA GLU A 20 12.77 12.84 39.69
C GLU A 20 13.32 13.08 38.28
N ALA A 21 14.59 12.76 38.04
CA ALA A 21 15.22 12.91 36.73
C ALA A 21 14.55 12.03 35.66
N LYS A 22 14.32 10.75 35.96
CA LYS A 22 13.66 9.80 35.05
C LYS A 22 12.19 10.19 34.80
N TYR A 23 11.46 10.57 35.83
CA TYR A 23 10.11 11.07 35.72
C TYR A 23 10.04 12.28 34.77
N ALA A 24 10.89 13.28 34.96
CA ALA A 24 10.91 14.49 34.14
C ALA A 24 11.20 14.17 32.66
N GLU A 25 12.20 13.32 32.38
CA GLU A 25 12.57 12.87 31.04
C GLU A 25 11.40 12.16 30.37
N TYR A 26 10.82 11.15 31.01
CA TYR A 26 9.81 10.31 30.37
C TYR A 26 8.44 10.97 30.30
N GLN A 27 8.12 11.89 31.22
CA GLN A 27 6.91 12.69 31.14
C GLN A 27 6.94 13.64 29.92
N ILE A 28 8.12 14.22 29.60
CA ILE A 28 8.31 15.01 28.37
C ILE A 28 8.08 14.13 27.14
N LEU A 29 8.66 12.92 27.10
CA LEU A 29 8.48 11.97 26.01
C LEU A 29 7.00 11.59 25.83
N VAL A 30 6.28 11.25 26.90
CA VAL A 30 4.83 10.95 26.86
C VAL A 30 4.05 12.11 26.25
N ASN A 31 4.30 13.33 26.74
CA ASN A 31 3.60 14.52 26.24
C ASN A 31 3.87 14.82 24.76
N GLN A 32 5.09 14.60 24.31
CA GLN A 32 5.49 14.80 22.91
C GLN A 32 4.98 13.70 21.96
N ALA A 33 4.91 12.46 22.46
CA ALA A 33 4.51 11.31 21.65
C ALA A 33 2.99 11.17 21.52
N LYS A 34 2.23 11.70 22.49
CA LYS A 34 0.78 11.53 22.56
C LYS A 34 0.08 12.11 21.32
N GLY A 35 -0.65 11.26 20.59
CA GLY A 35 -1.36 11.65 19.36
C GLY A 35 -0.46 11.88 18.12
N GLN A 36 0.84 11.59 18.20
CA GLN A 36 1.80 11.79 17.10
C GLN A 36 2.09 10.51 16.29
N TYR A 37 1.45 9.38 16.62
CA TYR A 37 1.70 8.08 15.97
C TYR A 37 3.18 7.66 15.96
N ILE A 38 3.92 8.00 17.04
CA ILE A 38 5.32 7.60 17.21
C ILE A 38 5.37 6.21 17.85
N TYR A 39 4.63 6.02 18.94
CA TYR A 39 4.52 4.76 19.67
C TYR A 39 3.06 4.30 19.72
N THR A 40 2.85 2.97 19.84
CA THR A 40 1.51 2.41 20.00
C THR A 40 0.85 2.92 21.28
N GLU A 41 -0.45 3.15 21.23
CA GLU A 41 -1.21 3.71 22.36
C GLU A 41 -1.05 2.84 23.60
N ASP A 42 -1.09 1.51 23.47
CA ASP A 42 -0.94 0.56 24.57
C ASP A 42 0.43 0.70 25.24
N SER A 43 1.53 0.73 24.47
CA SER A 43 2.88 0.86 25.05
C SER A 43 3.11 2.23 25.70
N LEU A 44 2.55 3.28 25.11
CA LEU A 44 2.64 4.64 25.65
C LEU A 44 1.81 4.79 26.95
N ALA A 45 0.65 4.12 27.04
CA ALA A 45 -0.19 4.12 28.24
C ALA A 45 0.49 3.43 29.43
N VAL A 46 1.29 2.39 29.20
CA VAL A 46 2.10 1.75 30.24
C VAL A 46 3.11 2.74 30.82
N LEU A 47 3.82 3.48 29.96
CA LEU A 47 4.78 4.51 30.39
C LEU A 47 4.08 5.67 31.12
N GLU A 48 2.93 6.13 30.59
CA GLU A 48 2.11 7.18 31.23
C GLU A 48 1.68 6.76 32.64
N THR A 49 1.26 5.51 32.80
CA THR A 49 0.89 4.95 34.15
C THR A 49 2.07 4.93 35.08
N ALA A 50 3.24 4.48 34.63
CA ALA A 50 4.45 4.45 35.44
C ALA A 50 4.91 5.88 35.87
N CYS A 51 4.79 6.86 34.95
CA CYS A 51 5.02 8.28 35.25
C CYS A 51 4.04 8.80 36.30
N GLY A 52 2.74 8.45 36.21
CA GLY A 52 1.75 8.83 37.22
C GLY A 52 2.06 8.29 38.62
N GLN A 53 2.50 7.04 38.73
CA GLN A 53 2.92 6.43 39.98
C GLN A 53 4.17 7.10 40.57
N ALA A 54 5.18 7.38 39.70
CA ALA A 54 6.38 8.10 40.12
C ALA A 54 6.05 9.50 40.68
N LYS A 55 5.14 10.24 40.00
CA LYS A 55 4.71 11.55 40.48
C LYS A 55 4.07 11.49 41.86
N VAL A 56 3.17 10.55 42.11
CA VAL A 56 2.54 10.36 43.42
C VAL A 56 3.58 10.08 44.49
N MET A 57 4.58 9.26 44.18
CA MET A 57 5.67 8.93 45.14
C MET A 57 6.55 10.14 45.43
N ILE A 58 6.95 10.93 44.44
CA ILE A 58 7.72 12.17 44.60
C ILE A 58 6.92 13.18 45.42
N ASP A 59 5.65 13.41 45.10
CA ASP A 59 4.80 14.40 45.79
C ASP A 59 4.58 14.03 47.26
N SER A 60 4.52 12.74 47.59
CA SER A 60 4.34 12.29 48.98
C SER A 60 5.59 12.46 49.84
N GLY A 61 6.78 12.23 49.29
CA GLY A 61 8.05 12.29 49.98
C GLY A 61 8.21 11.29 51.16
N LEU A 62 7.36 10.24 51.18
CA LEU A 62 7.25 9.31 52.32
C LEU A 62 7.78 7.90 52.01
N SER A 63 8.30 7.66 50.79
CA SER A 63 8.73 6.33 50.34
C SER A 63 10.11 5.96 50.88
N THR A 64 10.33 4.67 51.02
CA THR A 64 11.63 4.08 51.35
C THR A 64 12.53 4.08 50.11
N GLN A 65 13.86 3.95 50.29
CA GLN A 65 14.81 3.85 49.20
C GLN A 65 14.49 2.65 48.27
N ALA A 66 14.13 1.50 48.84
CA ALA A 66 13.80 0.30 48.09
C ALA A 66 12.54 0.49 47.18
N GLU A 67 11.52 1.23 47.65
CA GLU A 67 10.35 1.57 46.88
C GLU A 67 10.68 2.56 45.73
N ILE A 68 11.56 3.52 45.98
CA ILE A 68 12.04 4.47 44.97
C ILE A 68 12.84 3.73 43.91
N ASP A 69 13.77 2.86 44.28
CA ASP A 69 14.57 2.08 43.34
C ASP A 69 13.68 1.17 42.48
N ALA A 70 12.68 0.50 43.06
CA ALA A 70 11.71 -0.31 42.32
C ALA A 70 10.86 0.54 41.31
N GLN A 71 10.50 1.79 41.69
CA GLN A 71 9.77 2.68 40.78
C GLN A 71 10.66 3.18 39.63
N VAL A 72 11.96 3.38 39.85
CA VAL A 72 12.93 3.69 38.77
C VAL A 72 13.01 2.53 37.78
N GLU A 73 13.13 1.29 38.26
CA GLU A 73 13.14 0.09 37.43
C GLU A 73 11.85 -0.05 36.62
N LEU A 74 10.69 0.26 37.23
CA LEU A 74 9.38 0.23 36.52
C LEU A 74 9.32 1.28 35.40
N LEU A 75 9.79 2.50 35.65
CA LEU A 75 9.89 3.55 34.64
C LEU A 75 10.79 3.14 33.46
N GLU A 76 11.97 2.60 33.76
CA GLU A 76 12.90 2.13 32.73
C GLU A 76 12.35 0.94 31.94
N SER A 77 11.71 0.00 32.60
CA SER A 77 11.04 -1.13 31.95
C SER A 77 9.93 -0.66 31.01
N ALA A 78 9.07 0.27 31.45
CA ALA A 78 8.01 0.84 30.65
C ALA A 78 8.56 1.62 29.44
N HIS A 79 9.62 2.40 29.61
CA HIS A 79 10.30 3.12 28.54
C HIS A 79 10.93 2.16 27.52
N ASN A 80 11.64 1.12 27.96
CA ASN A 80 12.25 0.11 27.09
C ASN A 80 11.20 -0.77 26.40
N GLY A 81 9.98 -0.85 26.94
CA GLY A 81 8.83 -1.54 26.36
C GLY A 81 8.06 -0.73 25.32
N LEU A 82 8.50 0.48 24.96
CA LEU A 82 7.82 1.29 23.93
C LEU A 82 7.92 0.64 22.54
N VAL A 83 6.75 0.48 21.90
CA VAL A 83 6.61 -0.09 20.56
C VAL A 83 6.26 1.01 19.57
N LYS A 84 7.09 1.20 18.54
CA LYS A 84 6.83 2.19 17.50
C LYS A 84 5.72 1.72 16.55
N TYR A 85 4.89 2.65 16.07
CA TYR A 85 4.03 2.37 14.94
C TYR A 85 4.86 2.07 13.69
N ILE A 86 4.43 1.06 12.95
CA ILE A 86 4.86 0.84 11.58
C ILE A 86 3.89 1.62 10.70
N ILE A 87 4.36 2.65 10.01
CA ILE A 87 3.53 3.46 9.10
C ILE A 87 3.74 2.95 7.69
N ALA A 88 2.67 2.90 6.88
CA ALA A 88 2.77 2.50 5.49
C ALA A 88 3.65 3.49 4.70
N GLU A 89 4.55 2.94 3.86
CA GLU A 89 5.45 3.65 2.95
C GLU A 89 5.15 3.29 1.48
N GLY A 90 4.15 2.43 1.28
CA GLY A 90 3.70 1.98 -0.03
C GLY A 90 2.49 1.07 0.06
N VAL A 91 1.88 0.79 -1.09
CA VAL A 91 0.76 -0.15 -1.23
C VAL A 91 0.92 -0.96 -2.51
N SER A 92 0.50 -2.20 -2.50
CA SER A 92 0.37 -3.09 -3.66
C SER A 92 -0.99 -3.78 -3.61
N LEU A 93 -1.41 -4.35 -4.75
CA LEU A 93 -2.68 -5.07 -4.87
C LEU A 93 -2.46 -6.56 -5.09
N THR A 94 -3.27 -7.37 -4.43
CA THR A 94 -3.35 -8.83 -4.65
C THR A 94 -4.80 -9.22 -4.88
N ALA A 95 -5.02 -10.33 -5.62
CA ALA A 95 -6.34 -10.92 -5.79
C ALA A 95 -6.45 -12.20 -4.96
N ASP A 96 -7.63 -12.46 -4.42
CA ASP A 96 -7.96 -13.73 -3.78
C ASP A 96 -8.29 -14.79 -4.84
N THR A 97 -7.23 -15.45 -5.34
CA THR A 97 -7.35 -16.51 -6.37
C THR A 97 -7.68 -17.90 -5.78
N GLU A 98 -7.38 -18.12 -4.51
CA GLU A 98 -7.67 -19.39 -3.84
C GLU A 98 -9.16 -19.54 -3.55
N ALA A 99 -9.81 -18.47 -3.07
CA ALA A 99 -11.25 -18.46 -2.82
C ALA A 99 -12.09 -18.32 -4.10
N GLN A 100 -11.48 -17.95 -5.24
CA GLN A 100 -12.14 -17.65 -6.51
C GLN A 100 -11.55 -18.50 -7.65
N ALA A 101 -12.02 -19.75 -7.78
CA ALA A 101 -11.47 -20.74 -8.70
C ALA A 101 -11.32 -20.30 -10.19
N ASN A 102 -12.06 -19.27 -10.61
CA ASN A 102 -11.99 -18.72 -11.97
C ASN A 102 -11.08 -17.49 -12.08
N VAL A 103 -10.43 -17.09 -11.00
CA VAL A 103 -9.53 -15.92 -10.98
C VAL A 103 -8.09 -16.39 -11.15
N THR A 104 -7.36 -15.79 -12.08
CA THR A 104 -5.94 -16.06 -12.34
C THR A 104 -5.17 -14.76 -12.50
N ILE A 105 -3.86 -14.80 -12.25
CA ILE A 105 -2.92 -13.72 -12.50
C ILE A 105 -1.95 -14.19 -13.57
N PRO A 106 -2.26 -13.97 -14.89
CA PRO A 106 -1.40 -14.45 -15.99
C PRO A 106 -0.04 -13.75 -16.02
N ASN A 107 -0.04 -12.43 -15.77
CA ASN A 107 1.16 -11.59 -15.68
C ASN A 107 0.99 -10.56 -14.53
N PRO A 108 2.08 -10.03 -13.98
CA PRO A 108 2.02 -9.00 -12.95
C PRO A 108 1.15 -7.81 -13.37
N GLY A 109 0.30 -7.33 -12.46
CA GLY A 109 -0.61 -6.20 -12.70
C GLY A 109 -1.85 -6.52 -13.53
N HIS A 110 -2.05 -7.78 -13.96
CA HIS A 110 -3.24 -8.22 -14.71
C HIS A 110 -3.92 -9.36 -13.99
N ILE A 111 -5.22 -9.22 -13.76
CA ILE A 111 -6.06 -10.21 -13.10
C ILE A 111 -7.17 -10.61 -14.06
N ARG A 112 -7.35 -11.90 -14.27
CA ARG A 112 -8.35 -12.46 -15.16
C ARG A 112 -9.39 -13.25 -14.38
N TYR A 113 -10.67 -12.86 -14.51
CA TYR A 113 -11.80 -13.74 -14.24
C TYR A 113 -12.19 -14.43 -15.54
N LEU A 114 -11.97 -15.74 -15.64
CA LEU A 114 -12.23 -16.54 -16.83
C LEU A 114 -13.38 -17.50 -16.58
N HIS A 115 -14.48 -17.32 -17.28
CA HIS A 115 -15.63 -18.23 -17.21
C HIS A 115 -16.45 -18.19 -18.49
N ASN A 116 -16.80 -19.34 -19.04
CA ASN A 116 -17.54 -19.47 -20.31
C ASN A 116 -19.07 -19.38 -20.16
N ASP A 117 -19.58 -18.81 -19.08
CA ASP A 117 -21.01 -18.54 -18.88
C ASP A 117 -21.58 -17.67 -20.03
N LEU A 118 -22.88 -17.83 -20.29
CA LEU A 118 -23.60 -16.97 -21.25
C LEU A 118 -23.63 -15.51 -20.80
N SER A 119 -23.53 -15.25 -19.49
CA SER A 119 -23.47 -13.91 -18.90
C SER A 119 -22.38 -13.84 -17.85
N LEU A 120 -21.56 -12.78 -17.92
CA LEU A 120 -20.56 -12.43 -16.92
C LEU A 120 -21.07 -11.40 -15.90
N LYS A 121 -22.37 -11.07 -15.95
CA LYS A 121 -22.98 -10.12 -15.02
C LYS A 121 -22.94 -10.65 -13.59
N ASN A 122 -22.62 -9.76 -12.65
CA ASN A 122 -22.47 -10.03 -11.22
C ASN A 122 -21.34 -11.01 -10.87
N LYS A 123 -20.41 -11.24 -11.79
CA LYS A 123 -19.14 -11.93 -11.48
C LYS A 123 -18.23 -10.97 -10.73
N THR A 124 -17.47 -11.49 -9.79
CA THR A 124 -16.67 -10.66 -8.86
C THR A 124 -15.24 -11.15 -8.76
N VAL A 125 -14.34 -10.21 -8.41
CA VAL A 125 -12.95 -10.46 -8.02
C VAL A 125 -12.70 -9.69 -6.73
N GLN A 126 -12.23 -10.36 -5.67
CA GLN A 126 -11.81 -9.70 -4.45
C GLN A 126 -10.36 -9.26 -4.58
N LEU A 127 -10.11 -7.97 -4.40
CA LEU A 127 -8.79 -7.38 -4.26
C LEU A 127 -8.50 -7.07 -2.80
N SER A 128 -7.23 -7.19 -2.43
CA SER A 128 -6.70 -6.78 -1.13
C SER A 128 -5.55 -5.81 -1.32
N ALA A 129 -5.55 -4.73 -0.54
CA ALA A 129 -4.42 -3.81 -0.46
C ALA A 129 -3.41 -4.34 0.56
N VAL A 130 -2.16 -4.46 0.14
CA VAL A 130 -1.04 -4.91 0.98
C VAL A 130 -0.09 -3.75 1.15
N THR A 131 0.10 -3.29 2.39
CA THR A 131 1.02 -2.19 2.70
C THR A 131 2.47 -2.66 2.71
N ALA A 132 3.38 -1.74 2.39
CA ALA A 132 4.80 -1.91 2.60
C ALA A 132 5.28 -0.84 3.62
N PRO A 133 5.89 -1.21 4.76
CA PRO A 133 6.00 -2.57 5.29
C PRO A 133 4.65 -3.24 5.56
N ALA A 134 4.64 -4.57 5.59
CA ALA A 134 3.41 -5.33 5.88
C ALA A 134 2.82 -4.93 7.23
N GLY A 135 1.50 -4.69 7.28
CA GLY A 135 0.82 -4.19 8.47
C GLY A 135 1.05 -2.71 8.77
N GLY A 136 1.63 -1.96 7.82
CA GLY A 136 1.83 -0.52 7.96
C GLY A 136 0.51 0.23 8.16
N LEU A 137 0.49 1.12 9.16
CA LEU A 137 -0.67 1.91 9.55
C LEU A 137 -1.00 2.95 8.48
N TYR A 138 -2.28 3.03 8.10
CA TYR A 138 -2.85 4.08 7.27
C TYR A 138 -4.15 4.59 7.89
N LYS A 139 -4.54 5.81 7.53
CA LYS A 139 -5.75 6.50 8.02
C LYS A 139 -6.98 6.15 7.22
N SER A 140 -6.84 6.07 5.90
CA SER A 140 -7.94 5.80 4.98
C SER A 140 -7.49 5.06 3.74
N ILE A 141 -8.42 4.35 3.13
CA ILE A 141 -8.28 3.68 1.84
C ILE A 141 -9.44 4.07 0.94
N THR A 142 -9.16 4.33 -0.32
CA THR A 142 -10.16 4.60 -1.35
C THR A 142 -9.89 3.76 -2.59
N TRP A 143 -10.97 3.42 -3.30
CA TRP A 143 -10.94 2.61 -4.50
C TRP A 143 -11.65 3.32 -5.64
N SER A 144 -11.15 3.15 -6.86
CA SER A 144 -11.80 3.66 -8.06
C SER A 144 -11.62 2.69 -9.23
N SER A 145 -12.52 2.76 -10.20
CA SER A 145 -12.51 1.99 -11.43
C SER A 145 -12.50 2.92 -12.64
N SER A 146 -11.77 2.57 -13.69
CA SER A 146 -11.74 3.31 -14.95
C SER A 146 -12.96 3.03 -15.86
N ASN A 147 -13.85 2.10 -15.48
CA ASN A 147 -14.99 1.65 -16.28
C ASN A 147 -16.24 1.57 -15.39
N ASP A 148 -17.32 2.25 -15.76
CA ASP A 148 -18.59 2.28 -15.05
C ASP A 148 -19.33 0.92 -15.04
N LYS A 149 -19.00 0.02 -15.96
CA LYS A 149 -19.51 -1.35 -16.02
C LYS A 149 -18.72 -2.34 -15.16
N VAL A 150 -17.58 -1.93 -14.61
CA VAL A 150 -16.78 -2.69 -13.66
C VAL A 150 -16.62 -1.83 -12.41
N THR A 151 -17.46 -2.08 -11.42
CA THR A 151 -17.46 -1.30 -10.17
C THR A 151 -16.52 -1.91 -9.13
N VAL A 152 -16.07 -1.10 -8.18
CA VAL A 152 -15.32 -1.57 -7.02
C VAL A 152 -15.94 -1.01 -5.74
N SER A 153 -16.06 -1.84 -4.71
CA SER A 153 -16.56 -1.43 -3.39
C SER A 153 -15.44 -0.86 -2.52
N ASP A 154 -15.80 -0.23 -1.40
CA ASP A 154 -14.84 0.26 -0.39
C ASP A 154 -14.00 -0.86 0.24
N THR A 155 -14.40 -2.12 0.09
CA THR A 155 -13.66 -3.30 0.56
C THR A 155 -12.80 -3.95 -0.53
N GLY A 156 -12.71 -3.35 -1.73
CA GLY A 156 -11.95 -3.90 -2.85
C GLY A 156 -12.66 -5.00 -3.63
N LEU A 157 -13.98 -5.22 -3.44
CA LEU A 157 -14.74 -6.17 -4.24
C LEU A 157 -15.05 -5.55 -5.61
N VAL A 158 -14.42 -6.07 -6.66
CA VAL A 158 -14.63 -5.68 -8.05
C VAL A 158 -15.77 -6.49 -8.65
N THR A 159 -16.75 -5.84 -9.27
CA THR A 159 -17.96 -6.47 -9.82
C THR A 159 -18.16 -6.07 -11.26
N ASN A 160 -18.32 -7.04 -12.17
CA ASN A 160 -18.81 -6.80 -13.52
C ASN A 160 -20.33 -6.63 -13.49
N THR A 161 -20.83 -5.47 -13.88
CA THR A 161 -22.26 -5.15 -13.92
C THR A 161 -22.90 -5.43 -15.30
N ASP A 162 -22.09 -5.70 -16.32
CA ASP A 162 -22.51 -6.03 -17.68
C ASP A 162 -22.53 -7.55 -17.93
N SER A 163 -23.29 -7.98 -18.93
CA SER A 163 -23.37 -9.40 -19.33
C SER A 163 -22.21 -9.86 -20.21
N GLY A 164 -21.50 -8.95 -20.84
CA GLY A 164 -20.38 -9.22 -21.76
C GLY A 164 -19.01 -9.23 -21.10
N ASN A 165 -17.99 -9.40 -21.93
CA ASN A 165 -16.61 -9.18 -21.51
C ASN A 165 -16.41 -7.72 -21.12
N GLN A 166 -15.74 -7.48 -20.01
CA GLN A 166 -15.42 -6.14 -19.51
C GLN A 166 -14.04 -6.13 -18.89
N TRP A 167 -13.43 -4.96 -18.82
CA TRP A 167 -12.22 -4.74 -18.05
C TRP A 167 -12.19 -3.33 -17.45
N ALA A 168 -11.39 -3.16 -16.44
CA ALA A 168 -11.08 -1.86 -15.85
C ALA A 168 -9.68 -1.87 -15.24
N GLU A 169 -9.06 -0.71 -15.21
CA GLU A 169 -7.99 -0.42 -14.29
C GLU A 169 -8.61 -0.07 -12.94
N ILE A 170 -8.25 -0.83 -11.91
CA ILE A 170 -8.70 -0.60 -10.54
C ILE A 170 -7.56 0.06 -9.78
N THR A 171 -7.86 1.21 -9.22
CA THR A 171 -6.91 2.02 -8.45
C THR A 171 -7.28 1.98 -6.97
N CYS A 172 -6.29 1.69 -6.13
CA CYS A 172 -6.36 1.81 -4.68
C CYS A 172 -5.44 2.93 -4.24
N THR A 173 -5.93 3.83 -3.39
CA THR A 173 -5.12 4.87 -2.75
C THR A 173 -5.27 4.76 -1.24
N ILE A 174 -4.15 4.61 -0.53
CA ILE A 174 -4.09 4.73 0.93
C ILE A 174 -3.56 6.11 1.30
N THR A 175 -4.10 6.69 2.38
CA THR A 175 -3.55 7.90 3.01
C THR A 175 -3.08 7.55 4.40
N THR A 176 -1.82 7.83 4.71
CA THR A 176 -1.23 7.54 6.02
C THR A 176 -1.74 8.49 7.09
N VAL A 177 -1.47 8.16 8.35
CA VAL A 177 -1.77 9.04 9.50
C VAL A 177 -0.95 10.34 9.47
N LYS A 178 0.14 10.39 8.70
CA LYS A 178 0.97 11.58 8.47
C LYS A 178 0.51 12.43 7.29
N GLY A 179 -0.45 11.93 6.49
CA GLY A 179 -0.99 12.62 5.32
C GLY A 179 -0.34 12.26 3.99
N ASP A 180 0.69 11.39 3.97
CA ASP A 180 1.28 10.87 2.73
C ASP A 180 0.27 9.95 2.03
N SER A 181 0.27 9.94 0.70
CA SER A 181 -0.61 9.09 -0.10
C SER A 181 0.18 8.16 -1.01
N PHE A 182 -0.21 6.89 -1.06
CA PHE A 182 0.37 5.87 -1.93
C PHE A 182 -0.73 5.23 -2.75
N THR A 183 -0.44 4.98 -4.02
CA THR A 183 -1.40 4.46 -4.98
C THR A 183 -0.86 3.18 -5.63
N ALA A 184 -1.74 2.20 -5.81
CA ALA A 184 -1.48 1.00 -6.59
C ALA A 184 -2.60 0.76 -7.59
N THR A 185 -2.25 0.27 -8.77
CA THR A 185 -3.21 -0.05 -9.84
C THR A 185 -3.06 -1.48 -10.30
N THR A 186 -4.15 -2.06 -10.77
CA THR A 186 -4.16 -3.38 -11.42
C THR A 186 -5.27 -3.42 -12.47
N THR A 187 -5.05 -4.12 -13.56
CA THR A 187 -6.08 -4.38 -14.58
C THR A 187 -6.87 -5.63 -14.19
N VAL A 188 -8.19 -5.51 -14.09
CA VAL A 188 -9.12 -6.63 -13.85
C VAL A 188 -9.96 -6.85 -15.09
N CYS A 189 -9.92 -8.09 -15.62
CA CYS A 189 -10.64 -8.51 -16.81
C CYS A 189 -11.66 -9.59 -16.47
N PHE A 190 -12.88 -9.42 -16.95
CA PHE A 190 -13.93 -10.44 -16.98
C PHE A 190 -14.07 -10.91 -18.43
N THR A 191 -13.70 -12.13 -18.72
CA THR A 191 -13.68 -12.67 -20.09
C THR A 191 -14.13 -14.12 -20.16
N ARG A 192 -14.70 -14.51 -21.31
CA ARG A 192 -15.14 -15.88 -21.56
C ARG A 192 -14.01 -16.77 -22.07
N TYR A 193 -13.06 -16.20 -22.78
CA TYR A 193 -11.94 -16.91 -23.39
C TYR A 193 -10.64 -16.13 -23.16
N ALA A 194 -9.62 -16.84 -22.78
CA ALA A 194 -8.31 -16.25 -22.47
C ALA A 194 -7.61 -15.75 -23.75
N VAL A 195 -7.03 -14.57 -23.67
CA VAL A 195 -5.97 -14.14 -24.60
C VAL A 195 -4.72 -14.96 -24.32
N THR A 196 -4.01 -15.36 -25.36
CA THR A 196 -2.82 -16.22 -25.30
C THR A 196 -1.57 -15.57 -25.85
N GLY A 197 -1.70 -14.39 -26.50
CA GLY A 197 -0.56 -13.64 -27.01
C GLY A 197 -0.96 -12.44 -27.84
N VAL A 198 0.04 -11.67 -28.26
CA VAL A 198 -0.08 -10.51 -29.15
C VAL A 198 1.15 -10.42 -30.04
N SER A 199 0.98 -9.93 -31.27
CA SER A 199 2.06 -9.66 -32.22
C SER A 199 1.79 -8.38 -32.99
N MET A 200 2.83 -7.77 -33.55
CA MET A 200 2.77 -6.69 -34.52
C MET A 200 3.03 -7.23 -35.93
N ASP A 201 2.41 -6.62 -36.94
CA ASP A 201 2.63 -6.99 -38.34
C ASP A 201 3.96 -6.44 -38.90
N THR A 202 4.58 -5.51 -38.22
CA THR A 202 5.88 -4.91 -38.53
C THR A 202 6.70 -4.62 -37.31
N ASP A 203 8.02 -4.71 -37.45
CA ASP A 203 8.98 -4.40 -36.37
C ASP A 203 9.30 -2.90 -36.30
N MET A 204 9.02 -2.13 -37.38
CA MET A 204 9.32 -0.69 -37.44
C MET A 204 8.34 0.09 -38.32
N VAL A 205 8.21 1.36 -37.97
CA VAL A 205 7.47 2.38 -38.72
C VAL A 205 8.29 3.66 -38.84
N HIS A 206 8.08 4.44 -39.89
CA HIS A 206 8.77 5.69 -40.16
C HIS A 206 7.79 6.81 -40.44
N GLY A 207 8.12 8.03 -39.97
CA GLY A 207 7.35 9.23 -40.25
C GLY A 207 8.18 10.49 -40.00
N SER A 208 7.75 11.60 -40.62
CA SER A 208 8.30 12.94 -40.33
C SER A 208 7.57 13.57 -39.12
N PRO A 209 8.15 14.56 -38.45
CA PRO A 209 7.44 15.30 -37.38
C PRO A 209 6.07 15.81 -37.88
N GLN A 210 5.03 15.57 -37.03
CA GLN A 210 3.60 15.80 -37.27
C GLN A 210 2.87 14.74 -38.12
N ASP A 211 3.56 13.80 -38.76
CA ASP A 211 2.91 12.66 -39.39
C ASP A 211 2.23 11.77 -38.35
N THR A 212 1.22 11.04 -38.78
CA THR A 212 0.54 10.06 -37.94
C THR A 212 0.38 8.71 -38.66
N MET A 213 0.49 7.62 -37.91
CA MET A 213 0.29 6.26 -38.39
C MET A 213 -0.45 5.44 -37.34
N THR A 214 -1.34 4.56 -37.77
CA THR A 214 -2.02 3.66 -36.83
C THR A 214 -1.44 2.25 -36.96
N ILE A 215 -1.07 1.68 -35.79
CA ILE A 215 -0.68 0.28 -35.67
C ILE A 215 -1.85 -0.53 -35.13
N THR A 216 -2.01 -1.75 -35.61
CA THR A 216 -3.07 -2.66 -35.14
C THR A 216 -2.44 -3.97 -34.71
N PRO A 217 -2.33 -4.24 -33.38
CA PRO A 217 -1.79 -5.51 -32.92
C PRO A 217 -2.72 -6.68 -33.23
N THR A 218 -2.14 -7.81 -33.57
CA THR A 218 -2.86 -9.08 -33.75
C THR A 218 -2.89 -9.84 -32.44
N VAL A 219 -4.06 -9.91 -31.79
CA VAL A 219 -4.25 -10.61 -30.51
C VAL A 219 -4.73 -12.02 -30.74
N THR A 220 -4.00 -13.01 -30.21
CA THR A 220 -4.39 -14.43 -30.23
C THR A 220 -5.16 -14.81 -28.96
N SER A 221 -6.10 -15.72 -29.09
CA SER A 221 -6.91 -16.20 -27.96
C SER A 221 -7.33 -17.66 -28.14
N SER A 222 -7.80 -18.29 -27.07
CA SER A 222 -8.39 -19.63 -27.11
C SER A 222 -9.80 -19.65 -27.74
N ALA A 223 -10.39 -18.50 -28.05
CA ALA A 223 -11.71 -18.40 -28.67
C ALA A 223 -11.66 -18.76 -30.15
N THR A 224 -12.62 -19.56 -30.61
CA THR A 224 -12.84 -19.84 -32.04
C THR A 224 -13.50 -18.66 -32.75
N ILE A 225 -14.23 -17.80 -32.03
CA ILE A 225 -14.89 -16.59 -32.53
C ILE A 225 -14.23 -15.39 -31.85
N ALA A 226 -13.71 -14.45 -32.66
CA ALA A 226 -12.94 -13.30 -32.18
C ALA A 226 -13.67 -12.44 -31.14
N SER A 227 -14.98 -12.21 -31.30
CA SER A 227 -15.80 -11.40 -30.39
C SER A 227 -16.03 -12.02 -29.00
N LEU A 228 -15.63 -13.27 -28.78
CA LEU A 228 -15.81 -13.96 -27.49
C LEU A 228 -14.64 -13.77 -26.53
N ALA A 229 -13.49 -13.26 -27.00
CA ALA A 229 -12.34 -12.92 -26.18
C ALA A 229 -12.23 -11.39 -26.03
N LEU A 230 -11.63 -10.95 -24.92
CA LEU A 230 -11.33 -9.55 -24.67
C LEU A 230 -9.98 -9.22 -25.33
N ARG A 231 -10.01 -8.56 -26.50
CA ARG A 231 -8.82 -8.32 -27.34
C ARG A 231 -8.28 -6.89 -27.28
N ASP A 232 -8.78 -6.09 -26.34
CA ASP A 232 -8.32 -4.72 -26.15
C ASP A 232 -6.85 -4.67 -25.77
N CYS A 233 -6.16 -3.63 -26.24
CA CYS A 233 -4.78 -3.32 -25.88
C CYS A 233 -4.70 -1.90 -25.35
N THR A 234 -3.75 -1.67 -24.45
CA THR A 234 -3.23 -0.35 -24.08
C THR A 234 -1.92 -0.12 -24.78
N PHE A 235 -1.54 1.15 -24.99
CA PHE A 235 -0.32 1.51 -25.71
C PHE A 235 0.52 2.47 -24.87
N THR A 236 1.85 2.30 -24.94
CA THR A 236 2.82 3.20 -24.31
C THR A 236 3.99 3.48 -25.25
N SER A 237 4.61 4.65 -25.10
CA SER A 237 5.88 5.02 -25.74
C SER A 237 6.94 5.18 -24.67
N ASP A 238 8.14 4.67 -24.90
CA ASP A 238 9.30 4.87 -24.02
C ASP A 238 9.92 6.27 -24.18
N HIS A 239 9.66 6.93 -25.34
CA HIS A 239 10.14 8.28 -25.67
C HIS A 239 9.01 9.13 -26.27
N PRO A 240 8.03 9.60 -25.45
CA PRO A 240 6.89 10.38 -25.96
C PRO A 240 7.29 11.73 -26.56
N GLU A 241 8.47 12.25 -26.25
CA GLU A 241 9.06 13.44 -26.89
C GLU A 241 9.51 13.20 -28.34
N ILE A 242 9.67 11.94 -28.76
CA ILE A 242 10.02 11.52 -30.13
C ILE A 242 8.78 11.04 -30.87
N ALA A 243 8.00 10.15 -30.26
CA ALA A 243 6.75 9.66 -30.80
C ALA A 243 5.76 9.34 -29.66
N THR A 244 4.54 9.87 -29.76
CA THR A 244 3.43 9.52 -28.86
C THR A 244 2.53 8.46 -29.49
N VAL A 245 1.75 7.78 -28.66
CA VAL A 245 0.71 6.84 -29.11
C VAL A 245 -0.55 7.04 -28.26
N ASP A 246 -1.72 6.99 -28.90
CA ASP A 246 -3.00 7.03 -28.20
C ASP A 246 -3.59 5.63 -27.96
N ASN A 247 -4.73 5.56 -27.27
CA ASN A 247 -5.41 4.31 -26.94
C ASN A 247 -5.98 3.55 -28.15
N SER A 248 -5.99 4.16 -29.34
CA SER A 248 -6.40 3.51 -30.59
C SER A 248 -5.20 2.93 -31.36
N GLY A 249 -3.98 3.05 -30.84
CA GLY A 249 -2.75 2.67 -31.53
C GLY A 249 -2.28 3.69 -32.57
N LYS A 250 -2.83 4.92 -32.56
CA LYS A 250 -2.39 6.00 -33.44
C LYS A 250 -1.12 6.63 -32.90
N ILE A 251 -0.02 6.44 -33.62
CA ILE A 251 1.28 7.05 -33.38
C ILE A 251 1.26 8.45 -33.98
N THR A 252 1.80 9.42 -33.23
CA THR A 252 2.12 10.77 -33.75
C THR A 252 3.62 10.97 -33.60
N PHE A 253 4.31 11.21 -34.70
CA PHE A 253 5.75 11.51 -34.74
C PHE A 253 5.97 12.96 -34.30
N VAL A 254 6.84 13.20 -33.31
CA VAL A 254 7.01 14.52 -32.65
C VAL A 254 8.34 15.17 -33.04
N SER A 255 9.45 14.46 -32.84
CA SER A 255 10.80 14.98 -33.12
C SER A 255 11.70 13.88 -33.65
N GLN A 256 12.83 14.26 -34.25
CA GLN A 256 13.80 13.27 -34.78
C GLN A 256 14.31 12.34 -33.68
N GLY A 257 14.36 11.06 -33.98
CA GLY A 257 14.86 10.04 -33.08
C GLY A 257 14.23 8.67 -33.27
N LYS A 258 14.28 7.90 -32.20
CA LYS A 258 13.77 6.52 -32.13
C LYS A 258 12.96 6.37 -30.86
N ALA A 259 11.74 5.88 -30.94
CA ALA A 259 10.89 5.49 -29.81
C ALA A 259 10.42 4.04 -29.97
N THR A 260 10.26 3.32 -28.86
CA THR A 260 9.63 2.00 -28.83
C THR A 260 8.19 2.15 -28.38
N ILE A 261 7.26 1.78 -29.26
CA ILE A 261 5.85 1.71 -28.94
C ILE A 261 5.51 0.30 -28.50
N THR A 262 4.93 0.16 -27.33
CA THR A 262 4.52 -1.13 -26.75
C THR A 262 3.00 -1.22 -26.70
N ALA A 263 2.44 -2.26 -27.32
CA ALA A 263 1.07 -2.67 -27.11
C ALA A 263 1.02 -3.73 -26.02
N THR A 264 0.13 -3.57 -25.04
CA THR A 264 -0.09 -4.52 -23.96
C THR A 264 -1.54 -4.96 -23.92
N THR A 265 -1.82 -6.26 -24.00
CA THR A 265 -3.19 -6.76 -23.91
C THR A 265 -3.76 -6.54 -22.52
N VAL A 266 -5.00 -6.05 -22.41
CA VAL A 266 -5.68 -5.88 -21.11
C VAL A 266 -5.94 -7.22 -20.44
N ASP A 267 -6.24 -8.27 -21.22
CA ASP A 267 -6.34 -9.63 -20.71
C ASP A 267 -4.97 -10.33 -20.82
N GLY A 268 -4.36 -10.55 -19.69
CA GLY A 268 -3.14 -11.32 -19.53
C GLY A 268 -1.84 -10.54 -19.62
N GLY A 269 -1.83 -9.27 -20.03
CA GLY A 269 -0.63 -8.44 -20.05
C GLY A 269 0.45 -8.89 -21.05
N TYR A 270 0.07 -9.54 -22.15
CA TYR A 270 1.01 -9.88 -23.21
C TYR A 270 1.44 -8.63 -23.96
N THR A 271 2.70 -8.54 -24.32
CA THR A 271 3.28 -7.35 -24.97
C THR A 271 3.81 -7.65 -26.36
N ALA A 272 3.67 -6.68 -27.26
CA ALA A 272 4.36 -6.63 -28.55
C ALA A 272 4.84 -5.21 -28.80
N THR A 273 5.96 -5.06 -29.50
CA THR A 273 6.60 -3.76 -29.71
C THR A 273 6.79 -3.45 -31.18
N VAL A 274 6.79 -2.17 -31.53
CA VAL A 274 7.21 -1.63 -32.83
C VAL A 274 8.12 -0.44 -32.60
N ILE A 275 9.15 -0.27 -33.42
CA ILE A 275 10.06 0.86 -33.34
C ILE A 275 9.55 1.97 -34.28
N ALA A 276 9.32 3.15 -33.71
CA ALA A 276 8.98 4.37 -34.46
C ALA A 276 10.26 5.19 -34.69
N TYR A 277 10.58 5.43 -35.95
CA TYR A 277 11.66 6.32 -36.38
C TYR A 277 11.09 7.60 -36.97
N THR A 278 11.57 8.72 -36.49
CA THR A 278 11.20 10.06 -36.97
C THR A 278 12.38 10.72 -37.65
#